data_2f5951919efb23f628cf68c01c569623
#
_entry.id   2f5951919efb23f628cf68c01c569623
#
_cell.length_a   1.000
_cell.length_b   1.000
_cell.length_c   1.000
_cell.angle_alpha   90.00
_cell.angle_beta   90.00
_cell.angle_gamma   90.00
#
_symmetry.space_group_name_H-M   'P 1'
#
loop_
_entity.id
_entity.type
_entity.pdbx_description
1 polymer ?
#
loop_
_entity_poly.entity_id
_entity_poly.type
_entity_poly.pdbx_seq_one_letter_code
_entity_poly.pdbx_strand_id
1 'polypeptide(L)'
;MRKSIFIVAAMLMLLACGGKKAQAVSKDTSATESTAEETKEKITGLIKELYAAAAQNASDIDQRFACHTWREAVKAVEEKDSKLEEIGFFNDDYWTEMQDSNPSDLEARDIKFEQLDVEKGTALVDFILYSSVQTVHMKFNFCREDGDWRVHDITRIDKDSDGKDTSFSFLESMHSYLNEENEDMTELTVSNMAGIYDSLDDKMNSESRFCLKEDGTATWNMIGSLHLTEYTYTIKGNTICLKAKGVDSEEDCYVYDSDTRSLKNEQGAVYYRQIEE
;
A
#
# COMPACT_ATOMS: atom_id res chain seq x y z
N MET A 1 -41.54 2.15 19.17
CA MET A 1 -42.09 3.23 19.99
C MET A 1 -41.23 3.40 21.23
N ARG A 2 -40.54 4.49 21.35
CA ARG A 2 -40.25 5.33 22.53
C ARG A 2 -39.08 6.24 22.19
N LYS A 3 -39.43 7.48 21.91
CA LYS A 3 -38.52 8.63 21.77
C LYS A 3 -38.14 9.07 23.17
N SER A 4 -36.88 9.35 23.42
CA SER A 4 -36.43 10.10 24.58
C SER A 4 -35.62 11.31 24.11
N ILE A 5 -36.23 12.43 24.31
CA ILE A 5 -35.68 13.78 24.12
C ILE A 5 -35.00 14.17 25.41
N PHE A 6 -33.72 14.54 25.39
CA PHE A 6 -33.09 15.25 26.52
C PHE A 6 -32.84 16.70 26.11
N ILE A 7 -33.59 17.56 26.80
CA ILE A 7 -33.44 19.01 26.84
C ILE A 7 -32.38 19.30 27.89
N VAL A 8 -31.34 20.04 27.56
CA VAL A 8 -30.41 20.62 28.52
C VAL A 8 -30.60 22.13 28.51
N ALA A 9 -31.02 22.62 29.66
CA ALA A 9 -31.32 24.02 29.94
C ALA A 9 -30.05 24.87 30.00
N ALA A 10 -30.12 26.04 29.38
CA ALA A 10 -29.17 27.12 29.50
C ALA A 10 -29.34 27.82 30.88
N MET A 11 -28.24 28.04 31.56
CA MET A 11 -28.20 28.92 32.75
C MET A 11 -27.26 30.09 32.45
N LEU A 12 -27.89 31.23 32.13
CA LEU A 12 -27.23 32.54 32.10
C LEU A 12 -27.02 33.01 33.55
N MET A 13 -25.79 33.32 33.89
CA MET A 13 -25.52 34.25 35.01
C MET A 13 -24.75 35.46 34.50
N LEU A 14 -25.45 36.57 34.47
CA LEU A 14 -24.90 37.92 34.36
C LEU A 14 -24.46 38.37 35.74
N LEU A 15 -23.20 38.73 35.91
CA LEU A 15 -22.76 39.63 36.96
C LEU A 15 -21.79 40.66 36.38
N ALA A 16 -22.22 41.88 36.35
CA ALA A 16 -21.44 43.06 36.00
C ALA A 16 -20.59 43.51 37.20
N CYS A 17 -19.39 43.96 36.93
CA CYS A 17 -18.79 45.22 37.36
C CYS A 17 -17.26 45.14 37.39
N GLY A 18 -16.62 46.17 36.83
CA GLY A 18 -15.23 46.50 37.16
C GLY A 18 -14.31 46.62 35.96
N GLY A 19 -14.27 47.81 35.35
CA GLY A 19 -13.34 48.11 34.25
C GLY A 19 -11.88 48.00 34.65
N LYS A 20 -11.12 47.28 33.87
CA LYS A 20 -9.70 47.50 33.61
C LYS A 20 -9.45 47.22 32.12
N LYS A 21 -8.76 48.16 31.49
CA LYS A 21 -8.37 48.09 30.08
C LYS A 21 -7.79 46.73 29.75
N ALA A 22 -8.46 46.01 28.86
CA ALA A 22 -7.86 44.81 28.21
C ALA A 22 -6.72 45.29 27.33
N GLN A 23 -5.51 45.08 27.77
CA GLN A 23 -4.33 45.05 26.89
C GLN A 23 -4.48 43.83 26.02
N ALA A 24 -4.56 44.05 24.70
CA ALA A 24 -4.61 42.98 23.74
C ALA A 24 -3.34 42.09 23.87
N VAL A 25 -3.54 40.84 24.20
CA VAL A 25 -2.51 39.82 24.17
C VAL A 25 -2.27 39.47 22.70
N SER A 26 -1.39 40.22 22.06
CA SER A 26 -0.78 39.83 20.77
C SER A 26 0.64 39.29 21.04
N LYS A 27 0.73 38.10 21.61
CA LYS A 27 2.05 37.57 21.97
C LYS A 27 2.29 36.11 21.60
N ASP A 28 1.32 35.38 21.07
CA ASP A 28 1.55 33.97 20.76
C ASP A 28 1.81 33.65 19.27
N THR A 29 1.37 34.49 18.35
CA THR A 29 1.52 34.23 16.91
C THR A 29 2.98 34.29 16.45
N SER A 30 3.76 35.20 16.96
CA SER A 30 5.15 35.42 16.51
C SER A 30 6.14 34.32 17.01
N ALA A 31 5.88 33.74 18.19
CA ALA A 31 6.71 32.67 18.72
C ALA A 31 6.42 31.33 17.99
N THR A 32 5.17 31.08 17.61
CA THR A 32 4.76 29.88 16.86
C THR A 32 5.26 29.95 15.41
N GLU A 33 5.24 31.11 14.78
CA GLU A 33 5.76 31.34 13.42
C GLU A 33 7.29 31.14 13.38
N SER A 34 8.03 31.64 14.37
CA SER A 34 9.48 31.43 14.47
C SER A 34 9.84 29.95 14.61
N THR A 35 9.09 29.21 15.43
CA THR A 35 9.32 27.77 15.62
C THR A 35 9.00 26.96 14.35
N ALA A 36 7.99 27.34 13.59
CA ALA A 36 7.62 26.68 12.34
C ALA A 36 8.69 26.91 11.26
N GLU A 37 9.23 28.12 11.15
CA GLU A 37 10.26 28.43 10.14
C GLU A 37 11.58 27.72 10.46
N GLU A 38 12.01 27.72 11.71
CA GLU A 38 13.18 26.93 12.17
C GLU A 38 13.02 25.44 11.87
N THR A 39 11.79 24.91 12.02
CA THR A 39 11.49 23.51 11.70
C THR A 39 11.58 23.24 10.20
N LYS A 40 11.08 24.12 9.36
CA LYS A 40 11.20 23.99 7.90
C LYS A 40 12.67 24.02 7.47
N GLU A 41 13.48 24.92 8.01
CA GLU A 41 14.90 24.97 7.74
C GLU A 41 15.61 23.67 8.14
N LYS A 42 15.27 23.11 9.33
CA LYS A 42 15.82 21.85 9.81
C LYS A 42 15.45 20.68 8.88
N ILE A 43 14.18 20.54 8.50
CA ILE A 43 13.72 19.46 7.59
C ILE A 43 14.33 19.64 6.19
N THR A 44 14.40 20.87 5.68
CA THR A 44 15.06 21.16 4.40
C THR A 44 16.53 20.76 4.44
N GLY A 45 17.25 21.06 5.53
CA GLY A 45 18.62 20.62 5.76
C GLY A 45 18.75 19.10 5.75
N LEU A 46 17.84 18.40 6.44
CA LEU A 46 17.80 16.95 6.49
C LEU A 46 17.64 16.30 5.10
N ILE A 47 16.74 16.82 4.27
CA ILE A 47 16.57 16.35 2.89
C ILE A 47 17.86 16.51 2.08
N LYS A 48 18.53 17.66 2.20
CA LYS A 48 19.80 17.91 1.50
C LYS A 48 20.94 17.02 1.99
N GLU A 49 21.03 16.79 3.30
CA GLU A 49 22.00 15.86 3.89
C GLU A 49 21.78 14.42 3.43
N LEU A 50 20.51 13.99 3.35
CA LEU A 50 20.14 12.67 2.85
C LEU A 50 20.67 12.49 1.42
N TYR A 51 20.37 13.40 0.52
CA TYR A 51 20.81 13.26 -0.88
C TYR A 51 22.31 13.46 -1.07
N ALA A 52 22.96 14.23 -0.21
CA ALA A 52 24.42 14.28 -0.18
C ALA A 52 25.04 12.95 0.27
N ALA A 53 24.39 12.23 1.20
CA ALA A 53 24.80 10.88 1.61
C ALA A 53 24.49 9.84 0.51
N ALA A 54 23.31 9.90 -0.10
CA ALA A 54 22.93 9.04 -1.21
C ALA A 54 23.86 9.17 -2.41
N ALA A 55 24.24 10.38 -2.79
CA ALA A 55 25.22 10.65 -3.85
C ALA A 55 26.61 10.03 -3.57
N GLN A 56 26.90 9.72 -2.33
CA GLN A 56 28.13 9.02 -1.92
C GLN A 56 27.92 7.51 -1.72
N ASN A 57 26.75 6.99 -2.06
CA ASN A 57 26.33 5.59 -1.83
C ASN A 57 26.54 5.16 -0.37
N ALA A 58 26.19 6.01 0.59
CA ALA A 58 26.29 5.69 2.02
C ALA A 58 25.33 4.56 2.39
N SER A 59 25.84 3.54 3.06
CA SER A 59 25.06 2.36 3.45
C SER A 59 24.23 2.54 4.74
N ASP A 60 24.32 3.69 5.41
CA ASP A 60 23.67 3.97 6.69
C ASP A 60 22.50 4.97 6.59
N ILE A 61 21.98 5.19 5.38
CA ILE A 61 20.94 6.20 5.12
C ILE A 61 19.71 5.93 5.97
N ASP A 62 19.20 4.70 6.00
CA ASP A 62 18.02 4.32 6.79
C ASP A 62 18.22 4.58 8.29
N GLN A 63 19.39 4.24 8.79
CA GLN A 63 19.72 4.45 10.20
C GLN A 63 19.73 5.94 10.59
N ARG A 64 20.16 6.79 9.66
CA ARG A 64 20.32 8.23 9.90
C ARG A 64 19.03 9.01 9.67
N PHE A 65 18.25 8.65 8.66
CA PHE A 65 17.18 9.49 8.15
C PHE A 65 15.77 8.90 8.32
N ALA A 66 15.63 7.57 8.36
CA ALA A 66 14.33 6.93 8.46
C ALA A 66 13.88 6.72 9.93
N CYS A 67 12.57 6.75 10.15
CA CYS A 67 11.97 6.39 11.44
C CYS A 67 12.01 4.87 11.68
N HIS A 68 11.72 4.47 12.92
CA HIS A 68 11.70 3.05 13.31
C HIS A 68 10.72 2.23 12.48
N THR A 69 9.49 2.75 12.28
CA THR A 69 8.45 2.05 11.49
C THR A 69 8.91 1.74 10.07
N TRP A 70 9.55 2.70 9.40
CA TRP A 70 10.12 2.48 8.07
C TRP A 70 11.17 1.38 8.08
N ARG A 71 12.15 1.48 8.99
CA ARG A 71 13.25 0.51 9.07
C ARG A 71 12.78 -0.92 9.36
N GLU A 72 11.75 -1.07 10.20
CA GLU A 72 11.15 -2.38 10.47
C GLU A 72 10.42 -2.93 9.24
N ALA A 73 9.73 -2.08 8.47
CA ALA A 73 9.08 -2.49 7.23
C ALA A 73 10.11 -2.93 6.18
N VAL A 74 11.17 -2.15 5.95
CA VAL A 74 12.26 -2.51 5.02
C VAL A 74 12.89 -3.85 5.42
N LYS A 75 13.23 -4.02 6.70
CA LYS A 75 13.81 -5.26 7.20
C LYS A 75 12.88 -6.47 6.99
N ALA A 76 11.59 -6.31 7.24
CA ALA A 76 10.62 -7.38 7.03
C ALA A 76 10.51 -7.77 5.54
N VAL A 77 10.54 -6.78 4.63
CA VAL A 77 10.57 -7.01 3.18
C VAL A 77 11.84 -7.75 2.78
N GLU A 78 13.02 -7.31 3.23
CA GLU A 78 14.29 -7.97 2.94
C GLU A 78 14.33 -9.42 3.47
N GLU A 79 13.77 -9.67 4.66
CA GLU A 79 13.64 -11.02 5.23
C GLU A 79 12.70 -11.91 4.41
N LYS A 80 11.64 -11.35 3.82
CA LYS A 80 10.73 -12.04 2.90
C LYS A 80 11.45 -12.34 1.58
N ASP A 81 12.03 -11.32 0.96
CA ASP A 81 12.74 -11.42 -0.32
C ASP A 81 13.91 -12.43 -0.28
N SER A 82 14.61 -12.52 0.87
CA SER A 82 15.70 -13.47 1.04
C SER A 82 15.29 -14.95 0.90
N LYS A 83 13.99 -15.24 0.96
CA LYS A 83 13.42 -16.59 0.81
C LYS A 83 12.89 -16.85 -0.60
N LEU A 84 12.79 -15.81 -1.43
CA LEU A 84 12.33 -15.92 -2.81
C LEU A 84 13.53 -16.19 -3.73
N GLU A 85 13.28 -16.95 -4.81
CA GLU A 85 14.27 -17.17 -5.88
C GLU A 85 14.16 -16.11 -6.99
N GLU A 86 13.24 -15.17 -6.87
CA GLU A 86 12.91 -14.14 -7.85
C GLU A 86 13.42 -12.76 -7.40
N ILE A 87 13.21 -11.75 -8.26
CA ILE A 87 13.52 -10.36 -7.95
C ILE A 87 12.60 -9.92 -6.80
N GLY A 88 13.18 -9.40 -5.72
CA GLY A 88 12.46 -8.95 -4.56
C GLY A 88 11.63 -7.68 -4.79
N PHE A 89 10.99 -7.19 -3.74
CA PHE A 89 10.12 -6.00 -3.76
C PHE A 89 10.85 -4.74 -4.24
N PHE A 90 12.12 -4.55 -3.81
CA PHE A 90 12.92 -3.40 -4.21
C PHE A 90 13.72 -3.72 -5.46
N ASN A 91 13.28 -3.21 -6.62
CA ASN A 91 14.04 -3.26 -7.87
C ASN A 91 15.08 -2.14 -7.97
N ASP A 92 14.79 -1.01 -7.31
CA ASP A 92 15.54 0.23 -7.34
C ASP A 92 15.80 0.72 -5.91
N ASP A 93 16.77 1.61 -5.74
CA ASP A 93 16.98 2.30 -4.47
C ASP A 93 15.80 3.25 -4.20
N TYR A 94 14.99 2.96 -3.20
CA TYR A 94 13.77 3.72 -2.86
C TYR A 94 14.02 5.17 -2.43
N TRP A 95 15.27 5.53 -2.06
CA TRP A 95 15.64 6.91 -1.77
C TRP A 95 15.83 7.73 -3.04
N THR A 96 16.24 7.11 -4.13
CA THR A 96 16.68 7.78 -5.35
C THR A 96 16.00 7.28 -6.62
N GLU A 97 15.30 6.15 -6.58
CA GLU A 97 14.69 5.48 -7.74
C GLU A 97 15.72 5.12 -8.84
N MET A 98 16.91 4.67 -8.42
CA MET A 98 18.01 4.31 -9.33
C MET A 98 18.50 2.89 -9.06
N GLN A 99 18.85 2.16 -10.15
CA GLN A 99 19.17 0.74 -10.07
C GLN A 99 20.59 0.43 -9.60
N ASP A 100 21.61 1.04 -10.21
CA ASP A 100 23.00 0.57 -10.03
C ASP A 100 23.82 1.42 -9.06
N SER A 101 23.80 2.72 -9.23
CA SER A 101 24.55 3.66 -8.40
C SER A 101 23.99 5.07 -8.50
N ASN A 102 24.07 5.78 -7.41
CA ASN A 102 23.57 7.14 -7.35
C ASN A 102 24.54 8.11 -8.04
N PRO A 103 24.05 9.02 -8.91
CA PRO A 103 24.88 10.07 -9.50
C PRO A 103 25.32 11.04 -8.40
N SER A 104 26.53 11.60 -8.59
CA SER A 104 27.13 12.54 -7.64
C SER A 104 26.44 13.92 -7.59
N ASP A 105 25.51 14.19 -8.51
CA ASP A 105 24.79 15.45 -8.67
C ASP A 105 23.32 15.39 -8.21
N LEU A 106 23.01 14.47 -7.31
CA LEU A 106 21.68 14.41 -6.68
C LEU A 106 21.38 15.70 -5.91
N GLU A 107 20.24 16.32 -6.24
CA GLU A 107 19.80 17.57 -5.63
C GLU A 107 18.28 17.60 -5.44
N ALA A 108 17.81 17.86 -4.22
CA ALA A 108 16.42 18.16 -3.95
C ALA A 108 16.13 19.64 -4.27
N ARG A 109 15.22 19.88 -5.21
CA ARG A 109 14.80 21.21 -5.70
C ARG A 109 13.32 21.45 -5.42
N ASP A 110 12.92 22.70 -5.47
CA ASP A 110 11.52 23.14 -5.35
C ASP A 110 10.82 22.60 -4.09
N ILE A 111 11.56 22.55 -2.97
CA ILE A 111 11.05 22.00 -1.70
C ILE A 111 9.88 22.85 -1.18
N LYS A 112 8.72 22.21 -1.02
CA LYS A 112 7.48 22.84 -0.55
C LYS A 112 6.91 22.05 0.60
N PHE A 113 6.50 22.73 1.65
CA PHE A 113 5.78 22.15 2.77
C PHE A 113 4.28 22.20 2.46
N GLU A 114 3.67 21.06 2.21
CA GLU A 114 2.21 20.94 2.06
C GLU A 114 1.51 20.98 3.41
N GLN A 115 2.14 20.35 4.42
CA GLN A 115 1.66 20.34 5.79
C GLN A 115 2.85 20.43 6.76
N LEU A 116 2.65 21.11 7.86
CA LEU A 116 3.58 21.14 8.99
C LEU A 116 2.81 21.33 10.29
N ASP A 117 2.86 20.34 11.17
CA ASP A 117 2.32 20.40 12.51
C ASP A 117 3.46 20.14 13.51
N VAL A 118 4.04 21.23 14.01
CA VAL A 118 5.20 21.15 14.92
C VAL A 118 4.84 20.53 16.26
N GLU A 119 3.58 20.73 16.72
CA GLU A 119 3.10 20.18 18.00
C GLU A 119 2.91 18.66 17.92
N LYS A 120 2.32 18.17 16.83
CA LYS A 120 2.18 16.73 16.58
C LYS A 120 3.47 16.08 16.09
N GLY A 121 4.44 16.87 15.66
CA GLY A 121 5.69 16.39 15.10
C GLY A 121 5.49 15.69 13.76
N THR A 122 4.68 16.26 12.87
CA THR A 122 4.44 15.72 11.52
C THR A 122 4.65 16.78 10.44
N ALA A 123 5.19 16.39 9.30
CA ALA A 123 5.31 17.25 8.13
C ALA A 123 5.16 16.44 6.83
N LEU A 124 4.53 17.04 5.82
CA LEU A 124 4.48 16.54 4.45
C LEU A 124 5.21 17.53 3.55
N VAL A 125 6.24 17.04 2.88
CA VAL A 125 7.14 17.86 2.07
C VAL A 125 7.19 17.32 0.64
N ASP A 126 6.83 18.16 -0.31
CA ASP A 126 6.86 17.91 -1.75
C ASP A 126 8.14 18.51 -2.34
N PHE A 127 8.81 17.81 -3.23
CA PHE A 127 10.02 18.29 -3.89
C PHE A 127 10.34 17.50 -5.17
N ILE A 128 11.23 18.05 -5.96
CA ILE A 128 11.79 17.41 -7.15
C ILE A 128 13.20 16.92 -6.82
N LEU A 129 13.42 15.62 -6.92
CA LEU A 129 14.76 15.04 -6.93
C LEU A 129 15.31 15.12 -8.35
N TYR A 130 16.39 15.86 -8.51
CA TYR A 130 17.07 16.08 -9.77
C TYR A 130 18.44 15.41 -9.80
N SER A 131 18.78 14.84 -10.95
CA SER A 131 20.13 14.45 -11.31
C SER A 131 20.34 14.62 -12.81
N SER A 132 21.58 14.44 -13.30
CA SER A 132 21.87 14.41 -14.74
C SER A 132 21.24 13.20 -15.46
N VAL A 133 20.84 12.16 -14.73
CA VAL A 133 20.27 10.93 -15.28
C VAL A 133 18.75 11.01 -15.36
N GLN A 134 18.11 11.48 -14.29
CA GLN A 134 16.64 11.52 -14.20
C GLN A 134 16.15 12.63 -13.28
N THR A 135 14.85 12.87 -13.37
CA THR A 135 14.11 13.78 -12.49
C THR A 135 12.91 13.04 -11.95
N VAL A 136 12.78 13.00 -10.63
CA VAL A 136 11.69 12.28 -9.93
C VAL A 136 10.92 13.24 -9.05
N HIS A 137 9.60 13.19 -9.09
CA HIS A 137 8.74 13.94 -8.19
C HIS A 137 8.45 13.11 -6.93
N MET A 138 8.85 13.63 -5.78
CA MET A 138 8.79 12.90 -4.52
C MET A 138 8.07 13.70 -3.44
N LYS A 139 7.44 12.98 -2.52
CA LYS A 139 6.94 13.53 -1.26
C LYS A 139 7.49 12.72 -0.10
N PHE A 140 7.97 13.42 0.91
CA PHE A 140 8.35 12.79 2.18
C PHE A 140 7.36 13.15 3.27
N ASN A 141 6.88 12.09 3.92
CA ASN A 141 6.13 12.21 5.15
C ASN A 141 7.10 12.10 6.32
N PHE A 142 7.21 13.14 7.13
CA PHE A 142 8.11 13.18 8.29
C PHE A 142 7.33 12.96 9.58
N CYS A 143 7.95 12.27 10.53
CA CYS A 143 7.52 12.19 11.91
C CYS A 143 8.66 12.60 12.85
N ARG A 144 8.31 12.94 14.09
CA ARG A 144 9.28 13.23 15.15
C ARG A 144 9.48 12.00 16.03
N GLU A 145 10.70 11.46 16.04
CA GLU A 145 11.08 10.31 16.81
C GLU A 145 12.29 10.69 17.70
N ASP A 146 12.19 10.44 19.00
CA ASP A 146 13.24 10.76 19.99
C ASP A 146 13.72 12.23 19.96
N GLY A 147 12.85 13.15 19.55
CA GLY A 147 13.16 14.57 19.43
C GLY A 147 13.70 15.00 18.06
N ASP A 148 14.05 14.08 17.20
CA ASP A 148 14.54 14.33 15.85
C ASP A 148 13.48 14.08 14.77
N TRP A 149 13.59 14.82 13.67
CA TRP A 149 12.77 14.60 12.49
C TRP A 149 13.32 13.42 11.69
N ARG A 150 12.43 12.50 11.31
CA ARG A 150 12.73 11.29 10.55
C ARG A 150 11.74 11.13 9.39
N VAL A 151 12.18 10.55 8.29
CA VAL A 151 11.29 10.16 7.19
C VAL A 151 10.47 8.95 7.65
N HIS A 152 9.15 9.10 7.59
CA HIS A 152 8.19 8.06 7.94
C HIS A 152 7.70 7.31 6.71
N ASP A 153 7.53 8.00 5.59
CA ASP A 153 7.11 7.40 4.33
C ASP A 153 7.67 8.20 3.16
N ILE A 154 7.92 7.51 2.07
CA ILE A 154 8.32 8.05 0.79
C ILE A 154 7.19 7.80 -0.20
N THR A 155 6.76 8.84 -0.89
CA THR A 155 5.77 8.74 -1.96
C THR A 155 6.38 9.24 -3.27
N ARG A 156 6.36 8.41 -4.30
CA ARG A 156 6.66 8.81 -5.68
C ARG A 156 5.41 9.32 -6.36
N ILE A 157 5.55 10.36 -7.16
CA ILE A 157 4.46 10.93 -7.96
C ILE A 157 4.83 10.77 -9.43
N ASP A 158 4.03 10.00 -10.14
CA ASP A 158 4.14 9.76 -11.57
C ASP A 158 2.96 10.39 -12.30
N LYS A 159 3.03 10.39 -13.62
CA LYS A 159 1.88 10.72 -14.48
C LYS A 159 1.42 9.47 -15.20
N ASP A 160 0.10 9.21 -15.14
CA ASP A 160 -0.51 8.16 -15.95
C ASP A 160 -0.53 8.51 -17.45
N SER A 161 -1.05 7.59 -18.26
CA SER A 161 -1.17 7.77 -19.71
C SER A 161 -2.00 9.00 -20.12
N ASP A 162 -2.88 9.48 -19.25
CA ASP A 162 -3.74 10.63 -19.45
C ASP A 162 -3.11 11.93 -18.90
N GLY A 163 -1.89 11.84 -18.35
CA GLY A 163 -1.14 12.95 -17.76
C GLY A 163 -1.63 13.38 -16.38
N LYS A 164 -2.47 12.56 -15.73
CA LYS A 164 -2.95 12.77 -14.36
C LYS A 164 -1.91 12.24 -13.37
N ASP A 165 -1.71 12.97 -12.27
CA ASP A 165 -0.80 12.54 -11.21
C ASP A 165 -1.34 11.28 -10.52
N THR A 166 -0.49 10.26 -10.43
CA THR A 166 -0.65 9.06 -9.63
C THR A 166 0.40 9.06 -8.52
N SER A 167 0.08 8.50 -7.38
CA SER A 167 0.99 8.46 -6.24
C SER A 167 1.22 7.03 -5.77
N PHE A 168 2.46 6.71 -5.46
CA PHE A 168 2.88 5.41 -4.93
C PHE A 168 3.58 5.62 -3.59
N SER A 169 2.96 5.20 -2.48
CA SER A 169 3.57 5.18 -1.15
C SER A 169 4.35 3.88 -0.97
N PHE A 170 5.62 3.99 -0.66
CA PHE A 170 6.46 2.81 -0.41
C PHE A 170 6.08 2.08 0.87
N LEU A 171 5.75 2.81 1.95
CA LEU A 171 5.37 2.17 3.21
C LEU A 171 4.06 1.39 3.09
N GLU A 172 3.05 1.97 2.43
CA GLU A 172 1.78 1.30 2.17
C GLU A 172 1.98 0.06 1.28
N SER A 173 2.80 0.18 0.24
CA SER A 173 3.11 -0.92 -0.66
C SER A 173 3.90 -2.03 0.02
N MET A 174 4.88 -1.70 0.88
CA MET A 174 5.58 -2.68 1.72
C MET A 174 4.61 -3.43 2.64
N HIS A 175 3.70 -2.72 3.29
CA HIS A 175 2.68 -3.36 4.14
C HIS A 175 1.75 -4.27 3.33
N SER A 176 1.32 -3.85 2.13
CA SER A 176 0.52 -4.69 1.24
C SER A 176 1.30 -5.94 0.85
N TYR A 177 2.53 -5.79 0.39
CA TYR A 177 3.41 -6.89 0.02
C TYR A 177 3.65 -7.88 1.16
N LEU A 178 3.86 -7.40 2.39
CA LEU A 178 4.05 -8.26 3.56
C LEU A 178 2.76 -8.99 3.96
N ASN A 179 1.59 -8.37 3.71
CA ASN A 179 0.29 -8.96 4.02
C ASN A 179 -0.21 -9.93 2.95
N GLU A 180 0.29 -9.83 1.71
CA GLU A 180 -0.07 -10.78 0.64
C GLU A 180 0.23 -12.24 1.00
N GLU A 181 1.27 -12.52 1.84
CA GLU A 181 1.49 -13.87 2.36
C GLU A 181 0.45 -14.33 3.38
N ASN A 182 -0.19 -13.38 4.08
CA ASN A 182 -1.23 -13.74 5.05
C ASN A 182 -2.59 -14.00 4.38
N GLU A 183 -2.81 -13.51 3.16
CA GLU A 183 -4.00 -13.89 2.38
C GLU A 183 -3.85 -15.30 1.81
N ASP A 184 -2.64 -15.74 1.46
CA ASP A 184 -2.36 -17.08 0.95
C ASP A 184 -2.35 -18.19 2.03
N MET A 185 -2.18 -17.82 3.31
CA MET A 185 -2.27 -18.75 4.44
C MET A 185 -3.67 -18.76 5.07
N THR A 186 -4.61 -18.00 4.57
CA THR A 186 -6.00 -18.08 5.00
C THR A 186 -6.58 -19.40 4.51
N GLU A 187 -7.17 -20.16 5.44
CA GLU A 187 -7.96 -21.34 5.13
C GLU A 187 -8.88 -21.03 3.94
N LEU A 188 -8.76 -21.82 2.85
CA LEU A 188 -9.57 -21.59 1.66
C LEU A 188 -11.05 -21.64 2.06
N THR A 189 -11.77 -20.61 1.71
CA THR A 189 -13.20 -20.49 1.95
C THR A 189 -13.94 -20.30 0.62
N VAL A 190 -15.23 -20.62 0.63
CA VAL A 190 -16.08 -20.42 -0.54
C VAL A 190 -16.04 -18.97 -1.00
N SER A 191 -15.96 -18.02 -0.06
CA SER A 191 -15.94 -16.58 -0.37
C SER A 191 -14.64 -16.13 -1.03
N ASN A 192 -13.47 -16.55 -0.49
CA ASN A 192 -12.19 -16.10 -1.06
C ASN A 192 -11.81 -16.85 -2.36
N MET A 193 -12.45 -18.00 -2.63
CA MET A 193 -12.28 -18.75 -3.88
C MET A 193 -13.28 -18.36 -4.96
N ALA A 194 -14.31 -17.58 -4.66
CA ALA A 194 -15.23 -17.09 -5.68
C ALA A 194 -14.48 -16.26 -6.72
N GLY A 195 -14.79 -16.50 -8.00
CA GLY A 195 -14.14 -15.83 -9.11
C GLY A 195 -14.19 -16.61 -10.42
N ILE A 196 -13.56 -16.06 -11.44
CA ILE A 196 -13.45 -16.66 -12.77
C ILE A 196 -12.06 -17.28 -12.92
N TYR A 197 -12.03 -18.51 -13.41
CA TYR A 197 -10.82 -19.28 -13.65
C TYR A 197 -10.81 -19.80 -15.09
N ASP A 198 -9.83 -19.39 -15.88
CA ASP A 198 -9.70 -19.76 -17.28
C ASP A 198 -8.55 -20.73 -17.49
N SER A 199 -8.76 -21.75 -18.31
CA SER A 199 -7.73 -22.65 -18.75
C SER A 199 -7.53 -22.52 -20.26
N LEU A 200 -6.27 -22.49 -20.67
CA LEU A 200 -5.85 -22.64 -22.06
C LEU A 200 -5.33 -24.06 -22.23
N ASP A 201 -6.05 -24.91 -22.92
CA ASP A 201 -5.54 -26.22 -23.30
C ASP A 201 -4.81 -26.11 -24.65
N ASP A 202 -3.49 -25.94 -24.59
CA ASP A 202 -2.63 -25.81 -25.77
C ASP A 202 -2.69 -27.02 -26.69
N LYS A 203 -3.07 -28.22 -26.19
CA LYS A 203 -3.15 -29.45 -26.99
C LYS A 203 -4.44 -29.53 -27.78
N MET A 204 -5.52 -28.97 -27.26
CA MET A 204 -6.82 -29.03 -27.91
C MET A 204 -7.22 -27.68 -28.55
N ASN A 205 -6.42 -26.65 -28.37
CA ASN A 205 -6.72 -25.29 -28.83
C ASN A 205 -8.11 -24.80 -28.33
N SER A 206 -8.47 -25.25 -27.13
CA SER A 206 -9.77 -24.97 -26.49
C SER A 206 -9.56 -24.24 -25.17
N GLU A 207 -10.27 -23.16 -25.03
CA GLU A 207 -10.32 -22.43 -23.79
C GLU A 207 -11.55 -22.88 -22.99
N SER A 208 -11.38 -23.14 -21.71
CA SER A 208 -12.47 -23.46 -20.81
C SER A 208 -12.46 -22.58 -19.57
N ARG A 209 -13.63 -22.38 -19.00
CA ARG A 209 -13.85 -21.45 -17.90
C ARG A 209 -14.61 -22.09 -16.77
N PHE A 210 -14.10 -21.92 -15.54
CA PHE A 210 -14.86 -22.07 -14.31
C PHE A 210 -15.28 -20.70 -13.78
N CYS A 211 -16.52 -20.62 -13.29
CA CYS A 211 -16.98 -19.51 -12.48
C CYS A 211 -17.42 -20.08 -11.11
N LEU A 212 -16.62 -19.87 -10.07
CA LEU A 212 -16.93 -20.23 -8.71
C LEU A 212 -17.70 -19.07 -8.04
N LYS A 213 -18.80 -19.38 -7.35
CA LYS A 213 -19.66 -18.39 -6.68
C LYS A 213 -19.60 -18.55 -5.17
N GLU A 214 -19.83 -17.46 -4.47
CA GLU A 214 -19.83 -17.40 -3.00
C GLU A 214 -20.87 -18.30 -2.32
N ASP A 215 -21.88 -18.74 -3.05
CA ASP A 215 -22.92 -19.65 -2.56
C ASP A 215 -22.54 -21.14 -2.62
N GLY A 216 -21.29 -21.48 -3.01
CA GLY A 216 -20.81 -22.84 -3.16
C GLY A 216 -21.27 -23.51 -4.45
N THR A 217 -21.81 -22.74 -5.40
CA THR A 217 -22.11 -23.24 -6.75
C THR A 217 -21.03 -22.83 -7.74
N ALA A 218 -20.86 -23.64 -8.78
CA ALA A 218 -19.93 -23.32 -9.87
C ALA A 218 -20.59 -23.61 -11.22
N THR A 219 -20.06 -22.96 -12.25
CA THR A 219 -20.39 -23.25 -13.64
C THR A 219 -19.11 -23.48 -14.43
N TRP A 220 -19.17 -24.40 -15.38
CA TRP A 220 -18.09 -24.67 -16.32
C TRP A 220 -18.62 -24.62 -17.75
N ASN A 221 -17.87 -24.05 -18.65
CA ASN A 221 -18.13 -24.07 -20.08
C ASN A 221 -16.84 -24.01 -20.91
N MET A 222 -16.86 -24.51 -22.11
CA MET A 222 -15.87 -24.16 -23.13
C MET A 222 -16.17 -22.77 -23.68
N ILE A 223 -15.16 -21.92 -23.80
CA ILE A 223 -15.33 -20.55 -24.30
C ILE A 223 -15.85 -20.62 -25.74
N GLY A 224 -16.94 -19.91 -26.02
CA GLY A 224 -17.66 -19.99 -27.30
C GLY A 224 -18.75 -21.09 -27.37
N SER A 225 -18.88 -21.93 -26.34
CA SER A 225 -19.98 -22.90 -26.25
C SER A 225 -21.17 -22.31 -25.50
N LEU A 226 -22.39 -22.66 -25.95
CA LEU A 226 -23.63 -22.37 -25.23
C LEU A 226 -23.95 -23.43 -24.15
N HIS A 227 -23.17 -24.51 -24.09
CA HIS A 227 -23.34 -25.54 -23.08
C HIS A 227 -22.67 -25.11 -21.78
N LEU A 228 -23.49 -25.02 -20.71
CA LEU A 228 -23.07 -24.68 -19.37
C LEU A 228 -23.33 -25.90 -18.47
N THR A 229 -22.29 -26.40 -17.82
CA THR A 229 -22.42 -27.44 -16.81
C THR A 229 -22.43 -26.81 -15.43
N GLU A 230 -23.43 -27.14 -14.61
CA GLU A 230 -23.56 -26.66 -13.23
C GLU A 230 -22.97 -27.65 -12.24
N TYR A 231 -22.28 -27.13 -11.24
CA TYR A 231 -21.65 -27.85 -10.15
C TYR A 231 -22.04 -27.27 -8.79
N THR A 232 -21.91 -28.10 -7.76
CA THR A 232 -21.65 -27.63 -6.40
C THR A 232 -20.18 -27.87 -6.08
N TYR A 233 -19.57 -27.05 -5.25
CA TYR A 233 -18.20 -27.29 -4.84
C TYR A 233 -18.03 -27.23 -3.32
N THR A 234 -17.05 -27.96 -2.83
CA THR A 234 -16.62 -27.99 -1.43
C THR A 234 -15.12 -27.76 -1.35
N ILE A 235 -14.67 -27.20 -0.24
CA ILE A 235 -13.26 -26.93 0.02
C ILE A 235 -12.78 -27.86 1.14
N LYS A 236 -11.65 -28.53 0.93
CA LYS A 236 -11.01 -29.43 1.87
C LYS A 236 -9.51 -29.10 1.94
N GLY A 237 -9.10 -28.31 2.92
CA GLY A 237 -7.73 -27.78 2.97
C GLY A 237 -7.46 -26.86 1.78
N ASN A 238 -6.43 -27.16 0.97
CA ASN A 238 -6.10 -26.44 -0.26
C ASN A 238 -6.74 -27.05 -1.52
N THR A 239 -7.74 -27.91 -1.37
CA THR A 239 -8.38 -28.63 -2.49
C THR A 239 -9.83 -28.21 -2.65
N ILE A 240 -10.23 -27.90 -3.88
CA ILE A 240 -11.60 -27.61 -4.28
C ILE A 240 -12.13 -28.83 -5.03
N CYS A 241 -13.22 -29.43 -4.53
CA CYS A 241 -13.85 -30.57 -5.17
C CYS A 241 -15.21 -30.18 -5.75
N LEU A 242 -15.40 -30.36 -7.05
CA LEU A 242 -16.60 -30.05 -7.82
C LEU A 242 -17.41 -31.31 -8.06
N LYS A 243 -18.72 -31.22 -7.85
CA LYS A 243 -19.69 -32.29 -8.15
C LYS A 243 -20.75 -31.76 -9.11
N ALA A 244 -20.88 -32.38 -10.27
CA ALA A 244 -21.87 -31.99 -11.25
C ALA A 244 -23.30 -32.16 -10.71
N LYS A 245 -24.15 -31.18 -10.97
CA LYS A 245 -25.57 -31.23 -10.55
C LYS A 245 -26.38 -32.17 -11.45
N GLY A 246 -27.19 -32.97 -10.84
CA GLY A 246 -28.14 -33.83 -11.57
C GLY A 246 -27.55 -35.11 -12.16
N VAL A 247 -26.29 -35.40 -11.91
CA VAL A 247 -25.58 -36.59 -12.37
C VAL A 247 -24.94 -37.29 -11.15
N ASP A 248 -25.01 -38.60 -11.09
CA ASP A 248 -24.26 -39.37 -10.09
C ASP A 248 -22.85 -39.57 -10.62
N SER A 249 -22.02 -38.51 -10.51
CA SER A 249 -20.63 -38.46 -10.94
C SER A 249 -19.70 -38.47 -9.75
N GLU A 250 -18.46 -38.91 -9.99
CA GLU A 250 -17.36 -38.71 -9.05
C GLU A 250 -17.07 -37.19 -8.92
N GLU A 251 -16.44 -36.81 -7.81
CA GLU A 251 -16.02 -35.43 -7.59
C GLU A 251 -14.74 -35.19 -8.38
N ASP A 252 -14.69 -34.10 -9.14
CA ASP A 252 -13.46 -33.59 -9.77
C ASP A 252 -12.76 -32.65 -8.79
N CYS A 253 -11.57 -33.02 -8.33
CA CYS A 253 -10.85 -32.26 -7.33
C CYS A 253 -9.65 -31.52 -7.95
N TYR A 254 -9.45 -30.28 -7.53
CA TYR A 254 -8.40 -29.38 -7.96
C TYR A 254 -7.63 -28.87 -6.75
N VAL A 255 -6.33 -28.99 -6.77
CA VAL A 255 -5.44 -28.37 -5.78
C VAL A 255 -5.25 -26.90 -6.14
N TYR A 256 -5.47 -26.02 -5.19
CA TYR A 256 -5.18 -24.61 -5.35
C TYR A 256 -3.70 -24.35 -5.11
N ASP A 257 -3.09 -23.66 -6.04
CA ASP A 257 -1.73 -23.14 -5.97
C ASP A 257 -1.83 -21.63 -5.75
N SER A 258 -1.42 -21.19 -4.56
CA SER A 258 -1.45 -19.78 -4.16
C SER A 258 -0.49 -18.92 -4.98
N ASP A 259 0.71 -19.42 -5.29
CA ASP A 259 1.76 -18.66 -5.97
C ASP A 259 1.34 -18.29 -7.39
N THR A 260 0.66 -19.22 -8.08
CA THR A 260 0.16 -19.00 -9.43
C THR A 260 -1.32 -18.59 -9.48
N ARG A 261 -2.01 -18.57 -8.33
CA ARG A 261 -3.46 -18.35 -8.20
C ARG A 261 -4.25 -19.25 -9.15
N SER A 262 -3.86 -20.52 -9.22
CA SER A 262 -4.43 -21.48 -10.16
C SER A 262 -5.00 -22.72 -9.48
N LEU A 263 -5.91 -23.38 -10.20
CA LEU A 263 -6.49 -24.67 -9.83
C LEU A 263 -5.89 -25.73 -10.74
N LYS A 264 -5.31 -26.81 -10.19
CA LYS A 264 -4.70 -27.88 -10.94
C LYS A 264 -5.30 -29.22 -10.55
N ASN A 265 -5.76 -30.00 -11.52
CA ASN A 265 -6.22 -31.38 -11.29
C ASN A 265 -5.11 -32.41 -11.51
N GLU A 266 -5.39 -33.66 -11.14
CA GLU A 266 -4.45 -34.79 -11.32
C GLU A 266 -4.11 -35.08 -12.77
N GLN A 267 -4.99 -34.72 -13.72
CA GLN A 267 -4.79 -34.90 -15.15
C GLN A 267 -3.90 -33.80 -15.76
N GLY A 268 -3.53 -32.78 -14.95
CA GLY A 268 -2.63 -31.69 -15.34
C GLY A 268 -3.35 -30.51 -16.00
N ALA A 269 -4.69 -30.47 -15.97
CA ALA A 269 -5.42 -29.25 -16.39
C ALA A 269 -5.21 -28.16 -15.33
N VAL A 270 -4.88 -26.95 -15.80
CA VAL A 270 -4.60 -25.77 -14.96
C VAL A 270 -5.55 -24.65 -15.34
N TYR A 271 -6.19 -24.06 -14.35
CA TYR A 271 -7.10 -22.92 -14.48
C TYR A 271 -6.57 -21.74 -13.68
N TYR A 272 -6.29 -20.63 -14.34
CA TYR A 272 -5.75 -19.41 -13.75
C TYR A 272 -6.88 -18.45 -13.38
N ARG A 273 -6.84 -17.91 -12.16
CA ARG A 273 -7.82 -16.92 -11.72
C ARG A 273 -7.68 -15.64 -12.52
N GLN A 274 -8.79 -15.16 -13.05
CA GLN A 274 -8.83 -13.86 -13.71
C GLN A 274 -8.90 -12.74 -12.66
N ILE A 275 -8.08 -11.73 -12.83
CA ILE A 275 -8.12 -10.51 -12.02
C ILE A 275 -9.13 -9.58 -12.70
N GLU A 276 -10.18 -9.20 -11.99
CA GLU A 276 -11.07 -8.13 -12.46
C GLU A 276 -10.28 -6.81 -12.42
N GLU A 277 -10.10 -6.17 -13.58
CA GLU A 277 -9.49 -4.84 -13.70
C GLU A 277 -10.42 -3.73 -13.19
#